data_0d85836539d72201bcbd5c49d63f9bef
#
_entry.id   0d85836539d72201bcbd5c49d63f9bef
#
_cell.length_a   1.000
_cell.length_b   1.000
_cell.length_c   1.000
_cell.angle_alpha   90.00
_cell.angle_beta   90.00
_cell.angle_gamma   90.00
#
_symmetry.space_group_name_H-M   'P 1'
#
loop_
_entity.id
_entity.type
_entity.pdbx_description
1 polymer ?
#
loop_
_entity_poly.entity_id
_entity_poly.type
_entity_poly.pdbx_seq_one_letter_code
_entity_poly.pdbx_strand_id
1 'polypeptide(L)'
;MIKHLDEIVAAAVARGKKKMIVAYGQDTHSIGATDMAIKAGLAEVTLVGDPEEIKKSCEAEGVDMSQYTIIEEKEDVKAVEIAVKAVHNGEYDVLMKGVVPTDKYMRGILNKEWGLLPAGTTLSHVTVLEIPAYHKLLVVSDVAVLPCPTLEQKKQIAKYLLETANNLGVE
;
A
#
# COMPACT_ATOMS: atom_id res chain seq x y z
N MET A 1 -17.94 -9.46 -12.93
CA MET A 1 -18.10 -8.51 -11.81
C MET A 1 -17.73 -9.22 -10.51
N ILE A 2 -16.77 -8.72 -9.79
CA ILE A 2 -16.32 -9.20 -8.47
C ILE A 2 -17.40 -8.83 -7.43
N LYS A 3 -17.78 -9.78 -6.59
CA LYS A 3 -18.85 -9.61 -5.59
C LYS A 3 -18.36 -9.70 -4.13
N HIS A 4 -17.21 -10.36 -3.91
CA HIS A 4 -16.63 -10.61 -2.59
C HIS A 4 -15.17 -10.18 -2.54
N LEU A 5 -14.67 -9.82 -1.36
CA LEU A 5 -13.27 -9.37 -1.19
C LEU A 5 -12.25 -10.47 -1.49
N ASP A 6 -12.56 -11.73 -1.20
CA ASP A 6 -11.71 -12.87 -1.52
C ASP A 6 -11.53 -13.07 -3.04
N GLU A 7 -12.55 -12.74 -3.84
CA GLU A 7 -12.45 -12.75 -5.29
C GLU A 7 -11.43 -11.70 -5.80
N ILE A 8 -11.27 -10.55 -5.10
CA ILE A 8 -10.24 -9.54 -5.41
C ILE A 8 -8.86 -10.16 -5.24
N VAL A 9 -8.64 -10.86 -4.13
CA VAL A 9 -7.36 -11.54 -3.85
C VAL A 9 -7.07 -12.57 -4.93
N ALA A 10 -8.04 -13.41 -5.28
CA ALA A 10 -7.90 -14.40 -6.33
C ALA A 10 -7.58 -13.77 -7.70
N ALA A 11 -8.26 -12.67 -8.06
CA ALA A 11 -8.00 -11.94 -9.29
C ALA A 11 -6.61 -11.28 -9.30
N ALA A 12 -6.14 -10.78 -8.16
CA ALA A 12 -4.80 -10.21 -8.02
C ALA A 12 -3.71 -11.28 -8.19
N VAL A 13 -3.86 -12.42 -7.54
CA VAL A 13 -2.94 -13.57 -7.67
C VAL A 13 -2.86 -14.04 -9.12
N ALA A 14 -3.98 -14.11 -9.84
CA ALA A 14 -4.03 -14.51 -11.25
C ALA A 14 -3.25 -13.53 -12.19
N ARG A 15 -3.05 -12.27 -11.76
CA ARG A 15 -2.25 -11.28 -12.50
C ARG A 15 -0.74 -11.37 -12.25
N GLY A 16 -0.33 -12.27 -11.37
CA GLY A 16 1.06 -12.47 -10.97
C GLY A 16 1.51 -11.59 -9.81
N LYS A 17 2.59 -12.01 -9.17
CA LYS A 17 3.16 -11.31 -8.02
C LYS A 17 3.59 -9.89 -8.36
N LYS A 18 3.41 -9.00 -7.41
CA LYS A 18 3.85 -7.61 -7.47
C LYS A 18 5.07 -7.40 -6.57
N LYS A 19 5.97 -6.50 -6.98
CA LYS A 19 7.08 -6.08 -6.13
C LYS A 19 6.60 -5.03 -5.14
N MET A 20 6.67 -5.38 -3.85
CA MET A 20 6.27 -4.48 -2.75
C MET A 20 7.49 -4.02 -1.98
N ILE A 21 7.57 -2.74 -1.67
CA ILE A 21 8.55 -2.18 -0.75
C ILE A 21 7.84 -1.58 0.46
N VAL A 22 8.36 -1.88 1.65
CA VAL A 22 7.80 -1.41 2.93
C VAL A 22 8.72 -0.37 3.54
N ALA A 23 8.24 0.85 3.68
CA ALA A 23 8.96 1.96 4.29
C ALA A 23 8.98 1.81 5.81
N TYR A 24 10.15 1.54 6.39
CA TYR A 24 10.36 1.30 7.82
C TYR A 24 9.55 0.11 8.35
N GLY A 25 9.65 -1.02 7.63
CA GLY A 25 8.86 -2.24 7.85
C GLY A 25 9.50 -3.20 8.85
N GLN A 26 9.76 -2.75 10.07
CA GLN A 26 10.50 -3.50 11.09
C GLN A 26 9.66 -3.92 12.29
N ASP A 27 8.35 -3.67 12.28
CA ASP A 27 7.42 -4.03 13.36
C ASP A 27 6.66 -5.34 13.05
N THR A 28 6.15 -5.98 14.11
CA THR A 28 5.44 -7.26 14.02
C THR A 28 4.20 -7.21 13.12
N HIS A 29 3.44 -6.10 13.14
CA HIS A 29 2.26 -5.97 12.29
C HIS A 29 2.63 -5.91 10.81
N SER A 30 3.68 -5.16 10.46
CA SER A 30 4.20 -5.11 9.08
C SER A 30 4.71 -6.48 8.64
N ILE A 31 5.45 -7.20 9.49
CA ILE A 31 5.93 -8.56 9.22
C ILE A 31 4.77 -9.53 9.01
N GLY A 32 3.79 -9.56 9.92
CA GLY A 32 2.63 -10.44 9.79
C GLY A 32 1.81 -10.18 8.53
N ALA A 33 1.56 -8.89 8.20
CA ALA A 33 0.81 -8.52 7.00
C ALA A 33 1.56 -8.89 5.70
N THR A 34 2.86 -8.68 5.65
CA THR A 34 3.68 -9.01 4.48
C THR A 34 3.87 -10.52 4.31
N ASP A 35 4.00 -11.28 5.39
CA ASP A 35 4.02 -12.74 5.37
C ASP A 35 2.71 -13.30 4.79
N MET A 36 1.56 -12.76 5.20
CA MET A 36 0.26 -13.12 4.61
C MET A 36 0.23 -12.83 3.10
N ALA A 37 0.74 -11.68 2.66
CA ALA A 37 0.78 -11.32 1.24
C ALA A 37 1.68 -12.26 0.43
N ILE A 38 2.83 -12.65 0.97
CA ILE A 38 3.76 -13.61 0.35
C ILE A 38 3.10 -15.00 0.25
N LYS A 39 2.52 -15.49 1.34
CA LYS A 39 1.83 -16.79 1.39
C LYS A 39 0.63 -16.85 0.46
N ALA A 40 -0.09 -15.75 0.31
CA ALA A 40 -1.18 -15.63 -0.66
C ALA A 40 -0.70 -15.53 -2.11
N GLY A 41 0.60 -15.40 -2.37
CA GLY A 41 1.15 -15.26 -3.72
C GLY A 41 0.95 -13.89 -4.36
N LEU A 42 0.65 -12.85 -3.56
CA LEU A 42 0.37 -11.49 -4.02
C LEU A 42 1.63 -10.68 -4.31
N ALA A 43 2.68 -10.83 -3.49
CA ALA A 43 3.85 -9.97 -3.56
C ALA A 43 5.18 -10.67 -3.30
N GLU A 44 6.23 -10.11 -3.86
CA GLU A 44 7.62 -10.23 -3.41
C GLU A 44 7.94 -8.99 -2.59
N VAL A 45 8.46 -9.17 -1.36
CA VAL A 45 8.54 -8.09 -0.39
C VAL A 45 9.98 -7.70 -0.10
N THR A 46 10.24 -6.39 -0.16
CA THR A 46 11.47 -5.76 0.33
C THR A 46 11.13 -4.89 1.55
N LEU A 47 11.85 -5.10 2.64
CA LEU A 47 11.73 -4.32 3.86
C LEU A 47 12.87 -3.29 3.93
N VAL A 48 12.53 -2.03 4.16
CA VAL A 48 13.52 -1.00 4.50
C VAL A 48 13.42 -0.75 5.99
N GLY A 49 14.52 -0.93 6.74
CA GLY A 49 14.51 -0.79 8.18
C GLY A 49 15.79 -1.28 8.86
N ASP A 50 15.80 -1.35 10.19
CA ASP A 50 16.89 -1.93 10.98
C ASP A 50 16.83 -3.46 10.90
N PRO A 51 17.85 -4.16 10.37
CA PRO A 51 17.86 -5.62 10.25
C PRO A 51 17.71 -6.34 11.59
N GLU A 52 18.21 -5.78 12.68
CA GLU A 52 18.09 -6.38 14.02
C GLU A 52 16.65 -6.31 14.54
N GLU A 53 15.95 -5.20 14.30
CA GLU A 53 14.54 -5.06 14.67
C GLU A 53 13.64 -5.92 13.76
N ILE A 54 13.94 -5.99 12.48
CA ILE A 54 13.26 -6.90 11.52
C ILE A 54 13.40 -8.34 12.00
N LYS A 55 14.62 -8.76 12.38
CA LYS A 55 14.88 -10.11 12.88
C LYS A 55 14.05 -10.44 14.13
N LYS A 56 14.06 -9.53 15.12
CA LYS A 56 13.26 -9.71 16.35
C LYS A 56 11.76 -9.83 16.02
N SER A 57 11.26 -9.02 15.11
CA SER A 57 9.85 -9.05 14.70
C SER A 57 9.50 -10.32 13.95
N CYS A 58 10.39 -10.83 13.08
CA CYS A 58 10.22 -12.11 12.41
C CYS A 58 10.20 -13.28 13.42
N GLU A 59 11.13 -13.28 14.41
CA GLU A 59 11.15 -14.28 15.46
C GLU A 59 9.87 -14.27 16.31
N ALA A 60 9.37 -13.08 16.65
CA ALA A 60 8.14 -12.92 17.43
C ALA A 60 6.89 -13.44 16.68
N GLU A 61 6.83 -13.25 15.36
CA GLU A 61 5.71 -13.71 14.49
C GLU A 61 5.92 -15.15 13.96
N GLY A 62 7.06 -15.77 14.23
CA GLY A 62 7.38 -17.10 13.70
C GLY A 62 7.55 -17.11 12.17
N VAL A 63 8.04 -16.02 11.61
CA VAL A 63 8.19 -15.79 10.16
C VAL A 63 9.66 -15.98 9.76
N ASP A 64 9.90 -16.68 8.65
CA ASP A 64 11.25 -16.84 8.10
C ASP A 64 11.73 -15.53 7.45
N MET A 65 12.74 -14.90 8.04
CA MET A 65 13.33 -13.66 7.56
C MET A 65 13.93 -13.82 6.14
N SER A 66 14.34 -15.02 5.74
CA SER A 66 14.99 -15.27 4.44
C SER A 66 14.07 -15.03 3.23
N GLN A 67 12.76 -14.97 3.46
CA GLN A 67 11.79 -14.67 2.40
C GLN A 67 11.78 -13.19 1.97
N TYR A 68 12.43 -12.31 2.74
CA TYR A 68 12.49 -10.88 2.47
C TYR A 68 13.82 -10.46 1.85
N THR A 69 13.77 -9.51 0.94
CA THR A 69 14.93 -8.65 0.64
C THR A 69 14.98 -7.53 1.67
N ILE A 70 16.16 -7.24 2.23
CA ILE A 70 16.29 -6.21 3.27
C ILE A 70 17.23 -5.12 2.78
N ILE A 71 16.77 -3.87 2.91
CA ILE A 71 17.58 -2.66 2.72
C ILE A 71 17.78 -2.05 4.10
N GLU A 72 19.02 -2.05 4.59
CA GLU A 72 19.33 -1.50 5.90
C GLU A 72 19.21 0.02 5.89
N GLU A 73 18.30 0.55 6.72
CA GLU A 73 18.20 1.97 7.05
C GLU A 73 17.54 2.12 8.43
N LYS A 74 18.25 2.79 9.34
CA LYS A 74 17.82 2.96 10.73
C LYS A 74 17.05 4.25 10.99
N GLU A 75 17.10 5.20 10.05
CA GLU A 75 16.36 6.45 10.14
C GLU A 75 15.05 6.37 9.38
N ASP A 76 13.94 6.59 10.07
CA ASP A 76 12.59 6.46 9.53
C ASP A 76 12.34 7.34 8.28
N VAL A 77 12.82 8.58 8.29
CA VAL A 77 12.67 9.51 7.14
C VAL A 77 13.46 9.03 5.93
N LYS A 78 14.68 8.54 6.12
CA LYS A 78 15.49 7.99 5.04
C LYS A 78 14.91 6.69 4.49
N ALA A 79 14.37 5.84 5.36
CA ALA A 79 13.68 4.62 4.94
C ALA A 79 12.47 4.95 4.04
N VAL A 80 11.71 6.01 4.37
CA VAL A 80 10.63 6.51 3.51
C VAL A 80 11.19 7.02 2.17
N GLU A 81 12.26 7.81 2.20
CA GLU A 81 12.87 8.35 0.97
C GLU A 81 13.33 7.23 0.03
N ILE A 82 14.02 6.21 0.56
CA ILE A 82 14.48 5.05 -0.22
C ILE A 82 13.28 4.35 -0.86
N ALA A 83 12.26 4.04 -0.06
CA ALA A 83 11.09 3.30 -0.53
C ALA A 83 10.27 4.08 -1.57
N VAL A 84 10.05 5.38 -1.35
CA VAL A 84 9.30 6.23 -2.28
C VAL A 84 10.06 6.42 -3.59
N LYS A 85 11.38 6.66 -3.55
CA LYS A 85 12.21 6.79 -4.75
C LYS A 85 12.23 5.50 -5.58
N ALA A 86 12.31 4.36 -4.95
CA ALA A 86 12.29 3.06 -5.63
C ALA A 86 10.96 2.83 -6.38
N VAL A 87 9.83 3.23 -5.80
CA VAL A 87 8.53 3.18 -6.49
C VAL A 87 8.45 4.26 -7.59
N HIS A 88 8.92 5.48 -7.33
CA HIS A 88 8.99 6.56 -8.33
C HIS A 88 9.76 6.14 -9.59
N ASN A 89 10.86 5.42 -9.40
CA ASN A 89 11.70 4.91 -10.48
C ASN A 89 11.11 3.69 -11.20
N GLY A 90 9.98 3.15 -10.74
CA GLY A 90 9.34 1.96 -11.32
C GLY A 90 10.02 0.64 -10.96
N GLU A 91 10.88 0.62 -9.94
CA GLU A 91 11.54 -0.59 -9.46
C GLU A 91 10.59 -1.49 -8.66
N TYR A 92 9.55 -0.88 -8.05
CA TYR A 92 8.50 -1.52 -7.27
C TYR A 92 7.11 -1.06 -7.71
N ASP A 93 6.13 -1.96 -7.58
CA ASP A 93 4.73 -1.74 -7.95
C ASP A 93 3.90 -1.17 -6.78
N VAL A 94 4.28 -1.51 -5.54
CA VAL A 94 3.49 -1.23 -4.33
C VAL A 94 4.39 -0.62 -3.26
N LEU A 95 3.95 0.50 -2.69
CA LEU A 95 4.53 1.12 -1.51
C LEU A 95 3.65 0.81 -0.30
N MET A 96 4.21 0.17 0.72
CA MET A 96 3.53 -0.06 2.00
C MET A 96 4.18 0.78 3.10
N LYS A 97 3.34 1.31 4.00
CA LYS A 97 3.78 2.01 5.21
C LYS A 97 4.03 1.00 6.32
N GLY A 98 5.21 1.02 6.92
CA GLY A 98 5.51 0.34 8.19
C GLY A 98 5.24 1.21 9.41
N VAL A 99 6.11 1.16 10.41
CA VAL A 99 5.93 1.83 11.71
C VAL A 99 6.27 3.33 11.70
N VAL A 100 6.64 3.89 10.56
CA VAL A 100 6.93 5.33 10.43
C VAL A 100 5.70 6.21 10.73
N PRO A 101 5.86 7.38 11.39
CA PRO A 101 4.78 8.35 11.57
C PRO A 101 4.14 8.79 10.25
N THR A 102 2.81 8.93 10.25
CA THR A 102 2.04 9.19 9.01
C THR A 102 2.44 10.50 8.34
N ASP A 103 2.75 11.54 9.10
CA ASP A 103 3.17 12.84 8.56
C ASP A 103 4.51 12.73 7.81
N LYS A 104 5.48 11.97 8.33
CA LYS A 104 6.76 11.72 7.66
C LYS A 104 6.58 10.91 6.38
N TYR A 105 5.76 9.87 6.42
CA TYR A 105 5.42 9.05 5.25
C TYR A 105 4.75 9.88 4.16
N MET A 106 3.77 10.70 4.53
CA MET A 106 3.05 11.57 3.59
C MET A 106 3.96 12.64 2.97
N ARG A 107 4.93 13.19 3.73
CA ARG A 107 5.93 14.13 3.18
C ARG A 107 6.77 13.48 2.08
N GLY A 108 7.12 12.21 2.23
CA GLY A 108 7.80 11.45 1.18
C GLY A 108 6.94 11.31 -0.08
N ILE A 109 5.71 10.82 0.06
CA ILE A 109 4.77 10.66 -1.07
C ILE A 109 4.51 11.98 -1.80
N LEU A 110 4.40 13.09 -1.07
CA LEU A 110 4.09 14.41 -1.59
C LEU A 110 5.34 15.22 -2.01
N ASN A 111 6.53 14.64 -1.95
CA ASN A 111 7.75 15.32 -2.40
C ASN A 111 7.64 15.71 -3.88
N LYS A 112 8.04 16.95 -4.22
CA LYS A 112 7.86 17.50 -5.57
C LYS A 112 8.84 16.96 -6.61
N GLU A 113 9.99 16.45 -6.16
CA GLU A 113 11.06 15.99 -7.05
C GLU A 113 10.98 14.47 -7.29
N TRP A 114 10.73 13.71 -6.23
CA TRP A 114 10.79 12.24 -6.25
C TRP A 114 9.57 11.57 -5.59
N GLY A 115 8.53 12.34 -5.28
CA GLY A 115 7.29 11.79 -4.73
C GLY A 115 6.44 11.06 -5.76
N LEU A 116 5.30 10.54 -5.31
CA LEU A 116 4.42 9.70 -6.13
C LEU A 116 3.19 10.44 -6.66
N LEU A 117 2.97 11.70 -6.22
CA LEU A 117 1.81 12.46 -6.66
C LEU A 117 2.13 13.27 -7.93
N PRO A 118 1.54 12.94 -9.10
CA PRO A 118 1.73 13.73 -10.30
C PRO A 118 1.22 15.17 -10.14
N ALA A 119 1.89 16.12 -10.79
CA ALA A 119 1.49 17.52 -10.73
C ALA A 119 0.05 17.74 -11.21
N GLY A 120 -0.70 18.58 -10.50
CA GLY A 120 -2.10 18.88 -10.82
C GLY A 120 -3.10 17.78 -10.46
N THR A 121 -2.67 16.72 -9.79
CA THR A 121 -3.56 15.66 -9.28
C THR A 121 -3.86 15.81 -7.80
N THR A 122 -4.88 15.13 -7.33
CA THR A 122 -5.32 15.13 -5.94
C THR A 122 -5.06 13.75 -5.34
N LEU A 123 -4.33 13.70 -4.23
CA LEU A 123 -4.22 12.47 -3.45
C LEU A 123 -5.55 12.20 -2.75
N SER A 124 -6.07 11.01 -2.88
CA SER A 124 -7.31 10.58 -2.24
C SER A 124 -7.23 9.11 -1.85
N HIS A 125 -8.09 8.71 -0.93
CA HIS A 125 -8.21 7.35 -0.44
C HIS A 125 -9.46 6.69 -1.01
N VAL A 126 -9.32 5.54 -1.64
CA VAL A 126 -10.45 4.71 -2.12
C VAL A 126 -10.50 3.42 -1.32
N THR A 127 -11.66 3.09 -0.78
CA THR A 127 -11.91 1.87 0.00
C THR A 127 -13.00 1.04 -0.67
N VAL A 128 -12.78 -0.27 -0.73
CA VAL A 128 -13.80 -1.25 -1.13
C VAL A 128 -14.25 -2.00 0.12
N LEU A 129 -15.53 -1.99 0.40
CA LEU A 129 -16.13 -2.59 1.58
C LEU A 129 -17.08 -3.72 1.18
N GLU A 130 -17.00 -4.83 1.91
CA GLU A 130 -18.01 -5.88 1.92
C GLU A 130 -18.78 -5.79 3.23
N ILE A 131 -20.08 -5.52 3.13
CA ILE A 131 -20.96 -5.33 4.29
C ILE A 131 -22.00 -6.46 4.29
N PRO A 132 -22.08 -7.29 5.35
CA PRO A 132 -22.99 -8.44 5.37
C PRO A 132 -24.46 -8.12 5.10
N ALA A 133 -24.91 -6.91 5.48
CA ALA A 133 -26.27 -6.43 5.26
C ALA A 133 -26.49 -5.81 3.86
N TYR A 134 -25.49 -5.76 3.00
CA TYR A 134 -25.59 -5.14 1.67
C TYR A 134 -25.16 -6.13 0.58
N HIS A 135 -25.94 -6.20 -0.47
CA HIS A 135 -25.88 -7.29 -1.48
C HIS A 135 -24.72 -7.20 -2.50
N LYS A 136 -23.85 -6.21 -2.38
CA LYS A 136 -22.71 -6.00 -3.29
C LYS A 136 -21.58 -5.22 -2.60
N LEU A 137 -20.39 -5.20 -3.21
CA LEU A 137 -19.28 -4.37 -2.74
C LEU A 137 -19.65 -2.89 -2.82
N LEU A 138 -19.21 -2.13 -1.84
CA LEU A 138 -19.37 -0.68 -1.77
C LEU A 138 -18.00 -0.03 -1.97
N VAL A 139 -17.89 0.85 -2.96
CA VAL A 139 -16.67 1.64 -3.23
C VAL A 139 -16.90 3.05 -2.71
N VAL A 140 -16.08 3.47 -1.75
CA VAL A 140 -16.21 4.76 -1.05
C VAL A 140 -14.92 5.57 -1.08
N SER A 141 -15.06 6.90 -1.09
CA SER A 141 -13.97 7.88 -1.01
C SER A 141 -14.53 9.28 -0.65
N ASP A 142 -13.83 10.19 -0.05
CA ASP A 142 -12.56 10.05 0.66
C ASP A 142 -12.86 9.85 2.15
N VAL A 143 -12.22 8.88 2.77
CA VAL A 143 -12.48 8.56 4.18
C VAL A 143 -11.28 8.85 5.09
N ALA A 144 -10.15 9.31 4.54
CA ALA A 144 -8.93 9.40 5.34
C ALA A 144 -7.97 10.56 4.99
N VAL A 145 -8.05 11.17 3.80
CA VAL A 145 -7.04 12.10 3.30
C VAL A 145 -7.56 13.53 3.16
N LEU A 146 -8.75 13.71 2.60
CA LEU A 146 -9.34 15.02 2.31
C LEU A 146 -10.64 15.24 3.08
N PRO A 147 -10.61 15.92 4.24
CA PRO A 147 -11.83 16.13 5.03
C PRO A 147 -12.83 17.06 4.35
N CYS A 148 -12.39 18.06 3.58
CA CYS A 148 -13.24 19.04 2.92
C CYS A 148 -12.80 19.31 1.48
N PRO A 149 -13.02 18.35 0.53
CA PRO A 149 -12.59 18.51 -0.84
C PRO A 149 -13.40 19.58 -1.58
N THR A 150 -12.71 20.37 -2.43
CA THR A 150 -13.32 21.33 -3.36
C THR A 150 -14.10 20.60 -4.46
N LEU A 151 -14.87 21.32 -5.28
CA LEU A 151 -15.61 20.73 -6.39
C LEU A 151 -14.67 20.02 -7.38
N GLU A 152 -13.53 20.62 -7.72
CA GLU A 152 -12.57 20.02 -8.66
C GLU A 152 -11.93 18.76 -8.07
N GLN A 153 -11.60 18.76 -6.78
CA GLN A 153 -11.13 17.58 -6.08
C GLN A 153 -12.20 16.47 -6.04
N LYS A 154 -13.48 16.81 -5.79
CA LYS A 154 -14.58 15.84 -5.84
C LYS A 154 -14.73 15.21 -7.23
N LYS A 155 -14.56 15.97 -8.31
CA LYS A 155 -14.57 15.42 -9.66
C LYS A 155 -13.43 14.42 -9.90
N GLN A 156 -12.23 14.70 -9.38
CA GLN A 156 -11.10 13.77 -9.45
C GLN A 156 -11.36 12.50 -8.62
N ILE A 157 -11.84 12.67 -7.39
CA ILE A 157 -12.23 11.57 -6.51
C ILE A 157 -13.27 10.65 -7.19
N ALA A 158 -14.29 11.25 -7.82
CA ALA A 158 -15.29 10.49 -8.56
C ALA A 158 -14.69 9.65 -9.71
N LYS A 159 -13.65 10.17 -10.40
CA LYS A 159 -12.93 9.39 -11.41
C LYS A 159 -12.22 8.18 -10.80
N TYR A 160 -11.55 8.35 -9.65
CA TYR A 160 -10.88 7.24 -8.95
C TYR A 160 -11.87 6.16 -8.50
N LEU A 161 -13.07 6.57 -8.03
CA LEU A 161 -14.15 5.64 -7.67
C LEU A 161 -14.62 4.83 -8.88
N LEU A 162 -14.88 5.51 -10.01
CA LEU A 162 -15.29 4.87 -11.27
C LEU A 162 -14.22 3.92 -11.80
N GLU A 163 -12.97 4.32 -11.78
CA GLU A 163 -11.84 3.50 -12.20
C GLU A 163 -11.69 2.24 -11.33
N THR A 164 -11.85 2.40 -10.02
CA THR A 164 -11.85 1.27 -9.09
C THR A 164 -13.04 0.34 -9.35
N ALA A 165 -14.24 0.87 -9.52
CA ALA A 165 -15.44 0.08 -9.81
C ALA A 165 -15.30 -0.68 -11.15
N ASN A 166 -14.80 -0.03 -12.19
CA ASN A 166 -14.55 -0.67 -13.49
C ASN A 166 -13.52 -1.81 -13.37
N ASN A 167 -12.45 -1.63 -12.59
CA ASN A 167 -11.47 -2.68 -12.32
C ASN A 167 -12.06 -3.88 -11.58
N LEU A 168 -13.15 -3.69 -10.83
CA LEU A 168 -13.93 -4.75 -10.20
C LEU A 168 -14.97 -5.37 -11.15
N GLY A 169 -15.03 -4.92 -12.42
CA GLY A 169 -15.93 -5.43 -13.45
C GLY A 169 -17.34 -4.87 -13.35
N VAL A 170 -17.52 -3.67 -12.80
CA VAL A 170 -18.77 -2.91 -12.86
C VAL A 170 -18.76 -2.14 -14.19
N GLU A 171 -19.80 -2.32 -15.00
CA GLU A 171 -20.05 -1.62 -16.26
C GLU A 171 -20.88 -0.35 -16.06
#